data_3c5b636fdc0005abd4ea8fb158a74b03
#
_entry.id   3c5b636fdc0005abd4ea8fb158a74b03
#
_cell.length_a   1.000
_cell.length_b   1.000
_cell.length_c   1.000
_cell.angle_alpha   90.00
_cell.angle_beta   90.00
_cell.angle_gamma   90.00
#
_symmetry.space_group_name_H-M   'P 1'
#
loop_
_entity.id
_entity.type
_entity.pdbx_description
1 polymer ?
#
loop_
_entity_poly.entity_id
_entity_poly.type
_entity_poly.pdbx_seq_one_letter_code
_entity_poly.pdbx_strand_id
1 'polypeptide(L)'
;MSKFHLHIVTPKGTYRDVDVDILNIRTTDGQMGILAHHMPLASGVEIAEMNYRIDKDRYEFAVGGGFVYVDGDNTVTLIVNDIESPEEIDLRRAEEAKARAEERLRSKNPNVDLQRAEVALKKAITRIHVKNNY
;
A
#
# COMPACT_ATOMS: atom_id res chain seq x y z
N MET A 1 4.93 -22.01 12.11
CA MET A 1 4.36 -21.71 10.80
C MET A 1 5.48 -21.33 9.84
N SER A 2 5.40 -21.80 8.61
CA SER A 2 6.41 -21.47 7.59
C SER A 2 6.31 -20.01 7.20
N LYS A 3 7.46 -19.36 7.02
CA LYS A 3 7.54 -17.97 6.59
C LYS A 3 8.02 -17.88 5.14
N PHE A 4 7.75 -16.76 4.52
CA PHE A 4 8.32 -16.42 3.22
C PHE A 4 9.05 -15.09 3.31
N HIS A 5 9.94 -14.85 2.37
CA HIS A 5 10.71 -13.62 2.34
C HIS A 5 9.91 -12.52 1.63
N LEU A 6 9.72 -11.39 2.31
CA LEU A 6 9.03 -10.23 1.76
C LEU A 6 10.01 -9.08 1.57
N HIS A 7 10.15 -8.65 0.32
CA HIS A 7 11.02 -7.54 -0.06
C HIS A 7 10.15 -6.40 -0.58
N ILE A 8 10.08 -5.30 0.15
CA ILE A 8 9.30 -4.11 -0.22
C ILE A 8 10.24 -3.04 -0.72
N VAL A 9 10.01 -2.61 -1.96
CA VAL A 9 10.86 -1.64 -2.67
C VAL A 9 10.04 -0.42 -3.08
N THR A 10 10.62 0.76 -2.91
CA THR A 10 10.06 2.03 -3.35
C THR A 10 11.07 2.73 -4.27
N PRO A 11 10.71 3.85 -4.93
CA PRO A 11 11.70 4.62 -5.69
C PRO A 11 12.90 5.11 -4.86
N LYS A 12 12.77 5.15 -3.53
CA LYS A 12 13.86 5.54 -2.62
C LYS A 12 14.76 4.36 -2.23
N GLY A 13 14.41 3.14 -2.64
CA GLY A 13 15.15 1.92 -2.32
C GLY A 13 14.33 0.93 -1.49
N THR A 14 15.02 0.02 -0.82
CA THR A 14 14.39 -1.00 0.01
C THR A 14 13.73 -0.36 1.24
N TYR A 15 12.45 -0.64 1.42
CA TYR A 15 11.68 -0.17 2.57
C TYR A 15 11.68 -1.21 3.70
N ARG A 16 11.44 -2.48 3.35
CA ARG A 16 11.48 -3.60 4.29
C ARG A 16 12.03 -4.84 3.58
N ASP A 17 12.71 -5.67 4.33
CA ASP A 17 13.30 -6.91 3.84
C ASP A 17 13.22 -7.91 5.00
N VAL A 18 12.11 -8.63 5.10
CA VAL A 18 11.74 -9.41 6.29
C VAL A 18 11.09 -10.74 5.91
N ASP A 19 11.16 -11.70 6.84
CA ASP A 19 10.45 -12.97 6.72
C ASP A 19 9.12 -12.85 7.47
N VAL A 20 8.03 -13.17 6.79
CA VAL A 20 6.68 -12.97 7.32
C VAL A 20 5.83 -14.24 7.19
N ASP A 21 4.78 -14.31 7.98
CA ASP A 21 3.84 -15.45 7.96
C ASP A 21 2.77 -15.27 6.91
N ILE A 22 2.26 -14.05 6.74
CA ILE A 22 1.22 -13.73 5.79
C ILE A 22 1.32 -12.26 5.36
N LEU A 23 1.02 -12.02 4.10
CA LEU A 23 0.87 -10.68 3.54
C LEU A 23 -0.57 -10.52 3.07
N ASN A 24 -1.29 -9.53 3.60
CA ASN A 24 -2.63 -9.18 3.17
C ASN A 24 -2.57 -7.89 2.35
N ILE A 25 -2.98 -7.98 1.11
CA ILE A 25 -2.82 -6.90 0.15
C ILE A 25 -4.02 -6.82 -0.79
N ARG A 26 -4.38 -5.62 -1.21
CA ARG A 26 -5.44 -5.44 -2.21
C ARG A 26 -4.80 -5.33 -3.59
N THR A 27 -5.08 -6.32 -4.42
CA THR A 27 -4.64 -6.33 -5.82
C THR A 27 -5.72 -5.81 -6.74
N THR A 28 -5.38 -5.64 -8.01
CA THR A 28 -6.35 -5.26 -9.05
C THR A 28 -7.43 -6.34 -9.25
N ASP A 29 -7.16 -7.56 -8.79
CA ASP A 29 -8.13 -8.67 -8.82
C ASP A 29 -8.88 -8.85 -7.49
N GLY A 30 -8.66 -7.98 -6.51
CA GLY A 30 -9.31 -8.00 -5.22
C GLY A 30 -8.36 -8.25 -4.06
N GLN A 31 -8.93 -8.40 -2.88
CA GLN A 31 -8.16 -8.64 -1.65
C GLN A 31 -7.53 -10.03 -1.70
N MET A 32 -6.26 -10.12 -1.32
CA MET A 32 -5.48 -11.35 -1.38
C MET A 32 -4.65 -11.54 -0.12
N GLY A 33 -4.62 -12.78 0.39
CA GLY A 33 -3.69 -13.19 1.43
C GLY A 33 -2.63 -14.11 0.83
N ILE A 34 -1.36 -13.76 0.99
CA ILE A 34 -0.24 -14.54 0.49
C ILE A 34 0.43 -15.24 1.66
N LEU A 35 0.54 -16.56 1.56
CA LEU A 35 1.18 -17.44 2.54
C LEU A 35 2.47 -18.02 1.94
N ALA A 36 3.26 -18.68 2.80
CA ALA A 36 4.45 -19.37 2.35
C ALA A 36 4.11 -20.38 1.24
N HIS A 37 5.01 -20.49 0.27
CA HIS A 37 4.89 -21.40 -0.89
C HIS A 37 3.70 -21.11 -1.79
N HIS A 38 3.25 -19.86 -1.82
CA HIS A 38 2.20 -19.44 -2.75
C HIS A 38 2.67 -19.66 -4.19
N MET A 39 1.71 -20.01 -5.06
CA MET A 39 1.99 -20.17 -6.49
C MET A 39 2.54 -18.86 -7.08
N PRO A 40 3.45 -18.97 -8.06
CA PRO A 40 3.95 -17.77 -8.74
C PRO A 40 2.83 -16.90 -9.28
N LEU A 41 2.97 -15.60 -9.09
CA LEU A 41 1.93 -14.62 -9.39
C LEU A 41 2.57 -13.26 -9.67
N ALA A 42 1.98 -12.51 -10.58
CA ALA A 42 2.29 -11.10 -10.79
C ALA A 42 0.97 -10.35 -10.89
N SER A 43 0.80 -9.29 -10.11
CA SER A 43 -0.44 -8.52 -10.11
C SER A 43 -0.21 -7.05 -9.76
N GLY A 44 -1.07 -6.18 -10.28
CA GLY A 44 -1.13 -4.80 -9.84
C GLY A 44 -1.64 -4.71 -8.41
N VAL A 45 -1.18 -3.70 -7.69
CA VAL A 45 -1.56 -3.41 -6.30
C VAL A 45 -2.28 -2.09 -6.25
N GLU A 46 -3.45 -2.07 -5.62
CA GLU A 46 -4.30 -0.89 -5.48
C GLU A 46 -3.75 0.08 -4.42
N ILE A 47 -4.23 1.31 -4.49
CA ILE A 47 -4.06 2.28 -3.41
C ILE A 47 -4.99 1.84 -2.28
N ALA A 48 -4.41 1.30 -1.21
CA ALA A 48 -5.19 0.70 -0.12
C ALA A 48 -4.32 0.48 1.11
N GLU A 49 -4.95 0.07 2.19
CA GLU A 49 -4.20 -0.42 3.34
C GLU A 49 -3.69 -1.83 3.07
N MET A 50 -2.56 -2.14 3.69
CA MET A 50 -1.88 -3.43 3.59
C MET A 50 -1.36 -3.80 4.96
N ASN A 51 -1.25 -5.09 5.24
CA ASN A 51 -0.60 -5.54 6.46
C ASN A 51 0.17 -6.83 6.22
N TYR A 52 1.17 -7.07 7.05
CA TYR A 52 1.78 -8.39 7.18
C TYR A 52 1.88 -8.74 8.64
N ARG A 53 2.07 -10.02 8.92
CA ARG A 53 2.20 -10.52 10.28
C ARG A 53 3.47 -11.35 10.42
N ILE A 54 4.15 -11.12 11.54
CA ILE A 54 5.29 -11.92 11.96
C ILE A 54 4.96 -12.46 13.34
N ASP A 55 4.75 -13.76 13.45
CA ASP A 55 4.31 -14.44 14.67
C ASP A 55 3.01 -13.82 15.20
N LYS A 56 3.03 -13.15 16.33
CA LYS A 56 1.84 -12.50 16.91
C LYS A 56 1.70 -11.03 16.55
N ASP A 57 2.72 -10.46 15.91
CA ASP A 57 2.78 -9.04 15.63
C ASP A 57 2.25 -8.72 14.24
N ARG A 58 1.40 -7.72 14.18
CA ARG A 58 0.78 -7.25 12.95
C ARG A 58 1.32 -5.86 12.62
N TYR A 59 1.69 -5.66 11.36
CA TYR A 59 2.25 -4.40 10.86
C TYR A 59 1.36 -3.85 9.77
N GLU A 60 0.82 -2.65 9.98
CA GLU A 60 -0.12 -1.99 9.06
C GLU A 60 0.56 -0.90 8.25
N PHE A 61 0.09 -0.72 7.01
CA PHE A 61 0.66 0.29 6.11
C PHE A 61 -0.40 0.89 5.21
N ALA A 62 -0.19 2.15 4.81
CA ALA A 62 -0.90 2.79 3.71
C ALA A 62 -0.02 2.67 2.46
N VAL A 63 -0.54 2.07 1.39
CA VAL A 63 0.19 1.81 0.15
C VAL A 63 -0.39 2.64 -0.99
N GLY A 64 0.48 3.28 -1.75
CA GLY A 64 0.10 4.16 -2.86
C GLY A 64 -0.01 3.48 -4.21
N GLY A 65 -0.15 2.16 -4.24
CA GLY A 65 -0.25 1.40 -5.48
C GLY A 65 1.10 0.90 -5.98
N GLY A 66 1.07 -0.08 -6.86
CA GLY A 66 2.29 -0.67 -7.40
C GLY A 66 2.07 -2.05 -7.96
N PHE A 67 3.00 -2.94 -7.69
CA PHE A 67 3.03 -4.30 -8.22
C PHE A 67 3.50 -5.29 -7.17
N VAL A 68 2.89 -6.48 -7.14
CA VAL A 68 3.34 -7.60 -6.32
C VAL A 68 3.78 -8.74 -7.23
N TYR A 69 4.89 -9.37 -6.87
CA TYR A 69 5.49 -10.44 -7.61
C TYR A 69 5.86 -11.59 -6.67
N VAL A 70 5.25 -12.74 -6.87
CA VAL A 70 5.54 -13.96 -6.12
C VAL A 70 6.32 -14.89 -7.04
N ASP A 71 7.55 -15.22 -6.68
CA ASP A 71 8.36 -16.14 -7.47
C ASP A 71 8.22 -17.59 -6.97
N GLY A 72 8.90 -18.52 -7.65
CA GLY A 72 8.88 -19.93 -7.29
C GLY A 72 9.77 -20.30 -6.09
N ASP A 73 10.52 -19.34 -5.55
CA ASP A 73 11.52 -19.56 -4.50
C ASP A 73 11.08 -19.04 -3.13
N ASN A 74 9.78 -18.98 -2.89
CA ASN A 74 9.20 -18.52 -1.62
C ASN A 74 9.58 -17.08 -1.28
N THR A 75 9.72 -16.23 -2.30
CA THR A 75 10.03 -14.81 -2.16
C THR A 75 8.93 -13.97 -2.80
N VAL A 76 8.50 -12.93 -2.09
CA VAL A 76 7.52 -11.96 -2.58
C VAL A 76 8.19 -10.61 -2.66
N THR A 77 8.15 -10.00 -3.85
CA THR A 77 8.64 -8.65 -4.08
C THR A 77 7.45 -7.72 -4.28
N LEU A 78 7.38 -6.69 -3.45
CA LEU A 78 6.35 -5.66 -3.52
C LEU A 78 7.03 -4.36 -3.95
N ILE A 79 6.69 -3.88 -5.13
CA ILE A 79 7.22 -2.63 -5.68
C ILE A 79 6.10 -1.61 -5.63
N VAL A 80 6.24 -0.59 -4.80
CA VAL A 80 5.18 0.40 -4.57
C VAL A 80 5.69 1.81 -4.79
N ASN A 81 4.79 2.69 -5.21
CA ASN A 81 5.11 4.10 -5.43
C ASN A 81 5.42 4.82 -4.13
N ASP A 82 4.63 4.54 -3.11
CA ASP A 82 4.85 5.03 -1.75
C ASP A 82 4.21 4.07 -0.75
N ILE A 83 4.75 4.08 0.46
CA ILE A 83 4.27 3.26 1.56
C ILE A 83 4.61 3.98 2.87
N GLU A 84 3.68 3.97 3.82
CA GLU A 84 3.89 4.56 5.15
C GLU A 84 3.25 3.69 6.22
N SER A 85 3.97 3.51 7.33
CA SER A 85 3.43 2.91 8.54
C SER A 85 2.61 3.96 9.30
N PRO A 86 1.76 3.56 10.27
CA PRO A 86 1.01 4.53 11.07
C PRO A 86 1.91 5.56 11.76
N GLU A 87 3.09 5.16 12.22
CA GLU A 87 4.04 6.05 12.87
C GLU A 87 4.63 7.09 11.90
N GLU A 88 4.77 6.72 10.64
CA GLU A 88 5.32 7.60 9.60
C GLU A 88 4.30 8.58 9.04
N ILE A 89 3.00 8.27 9.18
CA ILE A 89 1.93 9.10 8.62
C ILE A 89 1.74 10.37 9.46
N ASP A 90 1.82 11.51 8.79
CA ASP A 90 1.47 12.81 9.35
C ASP A 90 -0.02 13.06 9.05
N LEU A 91 -0.87 12.91 10.07
CA LEU A 91 -2.32 13.04 9.92
C LEU A 91 -2.74 14.41 9.38
N ARG A 92 -2.11 15.48 9.88
CA ARG A 92 -2.42 16.83 9.43
C ARG A 92 -2.16 17.00 7.93
N ARG A 93 -1.00 16.52 7.47
CA ARG A 93 -0.65 16.59 6.04
C ARG A 93 -1.61 15.76 5.20
N ALA A 94 -2.02 14.58 5.70
CA ALA A 94 -2.98 13.73 5.01
C ALA A 94 -4.34 14.41 4.89
N GLU A 95 -4.81 15.07 5.96
CA GLU A 95 -6.08 15.82 5.95
C GLU A 95 -6.03 17.01 5.01
N GLU A 96 -4.90 17.74 4.99
CA GLU A 96 -4.69 18.86 4.06
C GLU A 96 -4.68 18.37 2.61
N ALA A 97 -4.02 17.24 2.34
CA ALA A 97 -3.99 16.64 1.00
C ALA A 97 -5.38 16.20 0.56
N LYS A 98 -6.18 15.65 1.47
CA LYS A 98 -7.56 15.27 1.20
C LYS A 98 -8.38 16.49 0.81
N ALA A 99 -8.28 17.58 1.59
CA ALA A 99 -9.02 18.82 1.33
C ALA A 99 -8.67 19.41 -0.03
N ARG A 100 -7.36 19.43 -0.38
CA ARG A 100 -6.92 19.93 -1.69
C ARG A 100 -7.47 19.09 -2.84
N ALA A 101 -7.45 17.77 -2.70
CA ALA A 101 -7.96 16.86 -3.73
C ALA A 101 -9.46 17.01 -3.92
N GLU A 102 -10.22 17.11 -2.83
CA GLU A 102 -11.66 17.33 -2.86
C GLU A 102 -12.00 18.66 -3.55
N GLU A 103 -11.26 19.71 -3.26
CA GLU A 103 -11.45 21.01 -3.89
C GLU A 103 -11.21 20.96 -5.39
N ARG A 104 -10.12 20.28 -5.82
CA ARG A 104 -9.82 20.09 -7.24
C ARG A 104 -10.92 19.32 -7.95
N LEU A 105 -11.49 18.29 -7.31
CA LEU A 105 -12.58 17.51 -7.88
C LEU A 105 -13.86 18.34 -8.06
N ARG A 106 -14.08 19.33 -7.21
CA ARG A 106 -15.21 20.25 -7.32
C ARG A 106 -14.95 21.40 -8.27
N SER A 107 -13.71 21.61 -8.68
CA SER A 107 -13.34 22.71 -9.56
C SER A 107 -13.92 22.51 -10.96
N LYS A 108 -14.39 23.61 -11.55
CA LYS A 108 -14.85 23.65 -12.95
C LYS A 108 -13.76 24.11 -13.91
N ASN A 109 -12.53 24.28 -13.39
CA ASN A 109 -11.39 24.72 -14.20
C ASN A 109 -10.98 23.59 -15.15
N PRO A 110 -10.98 23.82 -16.49
CA PRO A 110 -10.63 22.77 -17.45
C PRO A 110 -9.15 22.36 -17.38
N ASN A 111 -8.30 23.12 -16.69
CA ASN A 111 -6.88 22.80 -16.54
C ASN A 111 -6.62 21.84 -15.35
N VAL A 112 -7.63 21.49 -14.57
CA VAL A 112 -7.48 20.55 -13.45
C VAL A 112 -7.52 19.13 -13.98
N ASP A 113 -6.50 18.34 -13.63
CA ASP A 113 -6.47 16.91 -13.92
C ASP A 113 -7.29 16.17 -12.86
N LEU A 114 -8.53 15.81 -13.22
CA LEU A 114 -9.46 15.16 -12.31
C LEU A 114 -8.98 13.76 -11.91
N GLN A 115 -8.38 13.02 -12.83
CA GLN A 115 -7.88 11.69 -12.56
C GLN A 115 -6.76 11.73 -11.52
N ARG A 116 -5.84 12.66 -11.64
CA ARG A 116 -4.76 12.86 -10.68
C ARG A 116 -5.31 13.25 -9.31
N ALA A 117 -6.35 14.09 -9.29
CA ALA A 117 -7.01 14.48 -8.04
C ALA A 117 -7.70 13.29 -7.36
N GLU A 118 -8.31 12.40 -8.12
CA GLU A 118 -8.93 11.18 -7.58
C GLU A 118 -7.88 10.26 -6.95
N VAL A 119 -6.73 10.08 -7.59
CA VAL A 119 -5.62 9.29 -7.04
C VAL A 119 -5.11 9.91 -5.74
N ALA A 120 -4.90 11.22 -5.73
CA ALA A 120 -4.46 11.94 -4.54
C ALA A 120 -5.45 11.80 -3.39
N LEU A 121 -6.75 11.83 -3.69
CA LEU A 121 -7.81 11.67 -2.69
C LEU A 121 -7.77 10.25 -2.08
N LYS A 122 -7.66 9.22 -2.92
CA LYS A 122 -7.55 7.84 -2.44
C LYS A 122 -6.36 7.64 -1.51
N LYS A 123 -5.21 8.18 -1.88
CA LYS A 123 -4.00 8.10 -1.07
C LYS A 123 -4.19 8.78 0.30
N ALA A 124 -4.79 9.97 0.30
CA ALA A 124 -5.02 10.72 1.53
C ALA A 124 -6.01 9.99 2.45
N ILE A 125 -7.11 9.48 1.89
CA ILE A 125 -8.12 8.73 2.66
C ILE A 125 -7.48 7.47 3.27
N THR A 126 -6.67 6.76 2.50
CA THR A 126 -5.99 5.55 2.97
C THR A 126 -5.05 5.86 4.15
N ARG A 127 -4.27 6.93 4.05
CA ARG A 127 -3.38 7.36 5.14
C ARG A 127 -4.14 7.73 6.40
N ILE A 128 -5.23 8.49 6.25
CA ILE A 128 -6.07 8.88 7.38
C ILE A 128 -6.66 7.66 8.05
N HIS A 129 -7.18 6.71 7.28
CA HIS A 129 -7.74 5.49 7.81
C HIS A 129 -6.71 4.67 8.59
N VAL A 130 -5.54 4.46 8.02
CA VAL A 130 -4.46 3.71 8.66
C VAL A 130 -4.01 4.41 9.94
N LYS A 131 -3.82 5.73 9.90
CA LYS A 131 -3.37 6.50 11.07
C LYS A 131 -4.39 6.45 12.22
N ASN A 132 -5.68 6.53 11.91
CA ASN A 132 -6.73 6.58 12.93
C ASN A 132 -7.04 5.21 13.53
N ASN A 133 -6.78 4.12 12.82
CA ASN A 133 -7.16 2.76 13.26
C ASN A 133 -5.99 1.94 13.81
N TYR A 134 -4.79 2.36 13.59
CA TYR A 134 -3.60 1.63 13.99
C TYR A 134 -2.54 2.59 14.56
#